data_75450047745f702a77fe480ef9f01a3c
#
_entry.id   75450047745f702a77fe480ef9f01a3c
#
_cell.length_a   1.000
_cell.length_b   1.000
_cell.length_c   1.000
_cell.angle_alpha   90.00
_cell.angle_beta   90.00
_cell.angle_gamma   90.00
#
_symmetry.space_group_name_H-M   'P 1'
#
loop_
_entity.id
_entity.type
_entity.pdbx_description
1 polymer ?
#
loop_
_entity_poly.entity_id
_entity_poly.type
_entity_poly.pdbx_seq_one_letter_code
_entity_poly.pdbx_strand_id
1 'polypeptide(L)'
;MEKAIRLQCFQNLVNYRKPSSFIIKETFPLPPYSTVLGMIHAACGYTEFHPMKLCIQGTNCGTVSELYTRYSFSSGAKFEEGRHQICIEDDEKYGIFRGIANVELICENRMVIHIVPDEEDFDTVYQSLKNPPQYLALGRYEDCLLYTSPSPRD
;
A
#
# COMPACT_ATOMS: atom_id res chain seq x y z
N MET A 1 -0.34 -22.28 23.45
CA MET A 1 0.26 -22.16 22.09
C MET A 1 -0.26 -20.87 21.49
N GLU A 2 0.61 -20.02 20.95
CA GLU A 2 0.19 -18.79 20.29
C GLU A 2 -0.50 -19.18 18.95
N LYS A 3 -1.73 -18.71 18.73
CA LYS A 3 -2.43 -18.90 17.47
C LYS A 3 -1.99 -17.85 16.48
N ALA A 4 -1.78 -18.22 15.23
CA ALA A 4 -1.45 -17.30 14.15
C ALA A 4 -2.57 -17.29 13.09
N ILE A 5 -2.78 -16.13 12.47
CA ILE A 5 -3.62 -15.99 11.28
C ILE A 5 -2.70 -16.06 10.06
N ARG A 6 -2.95 -16.98 9.17
CA ARG A 6 -2.21 -17.10 7.90
C ARG A 6 -2.99 -16.48 6.77
N LEU A 7 -2.36 -15.55 6.07
CA LEU A 7 -2.90 -14.87 4.90
C LEU A 7 -2.02 -15.16 3.68
N GLN A 8 -2.59 -15.69 2.61
CA GLN A 8 -1.90 -15.88 1.34
C GLN A 8 -2.29 -14.73 0.40
N CYS A 9 -1.29 -13.98 -0.06
CA CYS A 9 -1.48 -12.75 -0.82
C CYS A 9 -0.84 -12.86 -2.21
N PHE A 10 -1.45 -12.19 -3.17
CA PHE A 10 -0.92 -11.99 -4.51
C PHE A 10 -1.11 -10.53 -4.94
N GLN A 11 -0.07 -9.96 -5.53
CA GLN A 11 -0.13 -8.65 -6.18
C GLN A 11 0.59 -8.76 -7.53
N ASN A 12 -0.09 -8.33 -8.58
CA ASN A 12 0.46 -8.42 -9.93
C ASN A 12 1.64 -7.47 -10.13
N LEU A 13 1.45 -6.20 -9.78
CA LEU A 13 2.46 -5.14 -9.79
C LEU A 13 2.34 -4.34 -8.51
N VAL A 14 3.43 -4.13 -7.80
CA VAL A 14 3.42 -3.41 -6.53
C VAL A 14 4.70 -2.63 -6.29
N ASN A 15 4.59 -1.47 -5.61
CA ASN A 15 5.71 -0.70 -5.12
C ASN A 15 5.62 -0.53 -3.60
N TYR A 16 6.60 -1.07 -2.89
CA TYR A 16 6.84 -0.78 -1.47
C TYR A 16 7.92 0.28 -1.35
N ARG A 17 7.53 1.51 -1.50
CA ARG A 17 8.43 2.64 -1.71
C ARG A 17 9.49 2.77 -0.61
N LYS A 18 10.76 2.88 -1.02
CA LYS A 18 11.86 3.25 -0.14
C LYS A 18 11.79 4.74 0.19
N PRO A 19 11.84 5.15 1.46
CA PRO A 19 11.72 6.55 1.88
C PRO A 19 12.77 7.47 1.27
N SER A 20 13.99 6.97 1.04
CA SER A 20 15.12 7.73 0.48
C SER A 20 15.09 7.89 -1.04
N SER A 21 14.17 7.22 -1.74
CA SER A 21 14.11 7.23 -3.20
C SER A 21 13.09 8.27 -3.70
N PHE A 22 13.57 9.47 -4.08
CA PHE A 22 12.71 10.58 -4.50
C PHE A 22 12.47 10.64 -6.00
N ILE A 23 13.49 10.36 -6.81
CA ILE A 23 13.46 10.51 -8.27
C ILE A 23 12.94 9.22 -8.92
N ILE A 24 13.62 8.11 -8.65
CA ILE A 24 13.17 6.77 -9.04
C ILE A 24 12.52 6.19 -7.80
N LYS A 25 11.24 5.93 -7.84
CA LYS A 25 10.52 5.36 -6.70
C LYS A 25 10.88 3.88 -6.56
N GLU A 26 12.06 3.61 -6.01
CA GLU A 26 12.54 2.25 -5.74
C GLU A 26 11.63 1.52 -4.76
N THR A 27 11.57 0.21 -4.90
CA THR A 27 10.77 -0.67 -4.04
C THR A 27 11.63 -1.48 -3.08
N PHE A 28 11.11 -1.76 -1.89
CA PHE A 28 11.60 -2.87 -1.07
C PHE A 28 11.15 -4.20 -1.69
N PRO A 29 11.91 -5.29 -1.53
CA PRO A 29 11.56 -6.61 -2.08
C PRO A 29 10.32 -7.24 -1.42
N LEU A 30 10.00 -6.84 -0.20
CA LEU A 30 8.83 -7.22 0.57
C LEU A 30 8.25 -5.99 1.28
N PRO A 31 6.96 -6.00 1.63
CA PRO A 31 6.38 -4.89 2.36
C PRO A 31 7.04 -4.71 3.72
N PRO A 32 7.38 -3.48 4.13
CA PRO A 32 7.78 -3.20 5.50
C PRO A 32 6.70 -3.62 6.50
N TYR A 33 7.10 -4.06 7.69
CA TYR A 33 6.16 -4.45 8.76
C TYR A 33 5.15 -3.36 9.07
N SER A 34 5.58 -2.10 9.09
CA SER A 34 4.71 -0.94 9.32
C SER A 34 3.60 -0.81 8.27
N THR A 35 3.89 -1.14 7.02
CA THR A 35 2.90 -1.11 5.92
C THR A 35 1.84 -2.19 6.13
N VAL A 36 2.26 -3.40 6.50
CA VAL A 36 1.33 -4.51 6.79
C VAL A 36 0.51 -4.22 8.05
N LEU A 37 1.15 -3.72 9.11
CA LEU A 37 0.44 -3.29 10.33
C LEU A 37 -0.61 -2.23 10.02
N GLY A 38 -0.26 -1.20 9.24
CA GLY A 38 -1.20 -0.15 8.84
C GLY A 38 -2.40 -0.69 8.08
N MET A 39 -2.19 -1.64 7.17
CA MET A 39 -3.27 -2.32 6.46
C MET A 39 -4.21 -3.07 7.40
N ILE A 40 -3.67 -3.83 8.36
CA ILE A 40 -4.46 -4.59 9.34
C ILE A 40 -5.25 -3.64 10.24
N HIS A 41 -4.60 -2.58 10.75
CA HIS A 41 -5.28 -1.56 11.58
C HIS A 41 -6.43 -0.90 10.83
N ALA A 42 -6.21 -0.55 9.55
CA ALA A 42 -7.26 0.02 8.70
C ALA A 42 -8.42 -0.96 8.49
N ALA A 43 -8.14 -2.25 8.27
CA ALA A 43 -9.16 -3.28 8.14
C ALA A 43 -9.98 -3.46 9.41
N CYS A 44 -9.34 -3.35 10.58
CA CYS A 44 -10.00 -3.49 11.90
C CYS A 44 -10.69 -2.19 12.37
N GLY A 45 -10.40 -1.05 11.72
CA GLY A 45 -10.89 0.25 12.18
C GLY A 45 -10.22 0.75 13.46
N TYR A 46 -9.00 0.26 13.76
CA TYR A 46 -8.25 0.69 14.93
C TYR A 46 -7.77 2.13 14.80
N THR A 47 -7.96 2.92 15.84
CA THR A 47 -7.49 4.31 15.97
C THR A 47 -6.26 4.43 16.84
N GLU A 48 -5.95 3.40 17.62
CA GLU A 48 -4.78 3.28 18.48
C GLU A 48 -3.92 2.10 18.04
N PHE A 49 -2.70 2.04 18.54
CA PHE A 49 -1.78 0.96 18.20
C PHE A 49 -2.12 -0.33 18.97
N HIS A 50 -2.40 -1.39 18.22
CA HIS A 50 -2.58 -2.74 18.72
C HIS A 50 -1.35 -3.58 18.35
N PRO A 51 -0.58 -4.08 19.35
CA PRO A 51 0.63 -4.83 19.08
C PRO A 51 0.32 -6.20 18.45
N MET A 52 1.15 -6.58 17.48
CA MET A 52 1.09 -7.91 16.88
C MET A 52 2.45 -8.31 16.31
N LYS A 53 2.72 -9.61 16.31
CA LYS A 53 3.92 -10.16 15.67
C LYS A 53 3.60 -10.50 14.23
N LEU A 54 4.52 -10.21 13.32
CA LEU A 54 4.38 -10.50 11.90
C LEU A 54 5.55 -11.32 11.38
N CYS A 55 5.23 -12.28 10.50
CA CYS A 55 6.21 -12.95 9.67
C CYS A 55 5.76 -12.84 8.22
N ILE A 56 6.60 -12.28 7.35
CA ILE A 56 6.31 -12.03 5.95
C ILE A 56 7.30 -12.81 5.11
N GLN A 57 6.80 -13.67 4.23
CA GLN A 57 7.60 -14.45 3.29
C GLN A 57 7.00 -14.30 1.90
N GLY A 58 7.83 -14.28 0.87
CA GLY A 58 7.32 -14.15 -0.48
C GLY A 58 8.35 -14.45 -1.56
N THR A 59 7.84 -14.57 -2.77
CA THR A 59 8.59 -14.72 -4.01
C THR A 59 7.99 -13.81 -5.07
N ASN A 60 8.81 -13.39 -6.03
CA ASN A 60 8.38 -12.57 -7.15
C ASN A 60 9.15 -12.93 -8.42
N CYS A 61 8.72 -12.42 -9.57
CA CYS A 61 9.37 -12.63 -10.87
C CYS A 61 10.40 -11.55 -11.23
N GLY A 62 10.76 -10.69 -10.28
CA GLY A 62 11.67 -9.58 -10.49
C GLY A 62 10.99 -8.23 -10.49
N THR A 63 11.69 -7.20 -10.96
CA THR A 63 11.19 -5.82 -10.99
C THR A 63 11.19 -5.26 -12.39
N VAL A 64 10.25 -4.35 -12.67
CA VAL A 64 10.20 -3.55 -13.90
C VAL A 64 10.17 -2.07 -13.53
N SER A 65 10.70 -1.25 -14.41
CA SER A 65 10.61 0.20 -14.29
C SER A 65 9.51 0.72 -15.21
N GLU A 66 8.59 1.48 -14.66
CA GLU A 66 7.46 2.05 -15.39
C GLU A 66 7.50 3.57 -15.35
N LEU A 67 7.15 4.19 -16.48
CA LEU A 67 6.95 5.63 -16.60
C LEU A 67 5.47 5.95 -16.46
N TYR A 68 5.14 6.93 -15.63
CA TYR A 68 3.78 7.42 -15.52
C TYR A 68 3.71 8.93 -15.45
N THR A 69 2.58 9.49 -15.85
CA THR A 69 2.33 10.91 -15.72
C THR A 69 1.93 11.26 -14.30
N ARG A 70 2.68 12.17 -13.70
CA ARG A 70 2.42 12.69 -12.36
C ARG A 70 1.79 14.07 -12.46
N TYR A 71 0.70 14.27 -11.73
CA TYR A 71 0.10 15.57 -11.50
C TYR A 71 0.41 16.05 -10.07
N SER A 72 0.83 17.29 -9.93
CA SER A 72 1.06 17.92 -8.63
C SER A 72 0.07 19.05 -8.45
N PHE A 73 -0.76 18.92 -7.43
CA PHE A 73 -1.73 19.90 -7.02
C PHE A 73 -1.19 20.66 -5.81
N SER A 74 -1.35 21.97 -5.81
CA SER A 74 -1.04 22.80 -4.65
C SER A 74 -2.26 23.65 -4.33
N SER A 75 -2.74 23.59 -3.11
CA SER A 75 -3.93 24.33 -2.71
C SER A 75 -3.71 25.83 -2.90
N GLY A 76 -4.62 26.48 -3.65
CA GLY A 76 -4.57 27.91 -3.92
C GLY A 76 -3.48 28.39 -4.89
N ALA A 77 -2.77 27.47 -5.59
CA ALA A 77 -1.78 27.85 -6.58
C ALA A 77 -2.45 28.50 -7.79
N LYS A 78 -2.30 29.81 -7.96
CA LYS A 78 -2.80 30.53 -9.15
C LYS A 78 -2.00 30.11 -10.37
N PHE A 79 -2.68 30.08 -11.53
CA PHE A 79 -2.04 29.75 -12.79
C PHE A 79 -1.03 30.83 -13.19
N GLU A 80 0.17 30.40 -13.52
CA GLU A 80 1.24 31.24 -14.10
C GLU A 80 1.66 30.62 -15.43
N GLU A 81 1.55 31.40 -16.51
CA GLU A 81 1.97 30.97 -17.84
C GLU A 81 3.48 30.71 -17.87
N GLY A 82 3.89 29.61 -18.51
CA GLY A 82 5.30 29.18 -18.54
C GLY A 82 5.76 28.38 -17.33
N ARG A 83 5.01 28.39 -16.21
CA ARG A 83 5.31 27.62 -15.01
C ARG A 83 4.43 26.39 -14.88
N HIS A 84 3.14 26.52 -15.16
CA HIS A 84 2.18 25.44 -15.05
C HIS A 84 1.84 24.86 -16.43
N GLN A 85 1.76 23.54 -16.52
CA GLN A 85 1.43 22.84 -17.77
C GLN A 85 -0.08 22.71 -18.00
N ILE A 86 -0.87 22.84 -16.95
CA ILE A 86 -2.33 22.72 -17.01
C ILE A 86 -2.95 23.90 -16.24
N CYS A 87 -3.97 24.51 -16.86
CA CYS A 87 -4.83 25.50 -16.24
C CYS A 87 -6.21 24.86 -16.00
N ILE A 88 -6.70 24.98 -14.79
CA ILE A 88 -8.12 24.68 -14.48
C ILE A 88 -8.79 26.02 -14.24
N GLU A 89 -9.88 26.27 -14.97
CA GLU A 89 -10.74 27.45 -14.81
C GLU A 89 -11.98 27.04 -14.00
N ASP A 90 -12.17 27.71 -12.90
CA ASP A 90 -13.38 27.70 -12.08
C ASP A 90 -13.70 29.16 -11.77
N ASP A 91 -13.92 29.57 -10.54
CA ASP A 91 -14.04 30.99 -10.17
C ASP A 91 -12.72 31.74 -10.39
N GLU A 92 -11.60 31.07 -10.22
CA GLU A 92 -10.23 31.56 -10.50
C GLU A 92 -9.48 30.54 -11.37
N LYS A 93 -8.33 30.97 -11.94
CA LYS A 93 -7.42 30.11 -12.69
C LYS A 93 -6.40 29.46 -11.78
N TYR A 94 -6.45 28.14 -11.69
CA TYR A 94 -5.54 27.32 -10.88
C TYR A 94 -4.53 26.59 -11.76
N GLY A 95 -3.27 26.57 -11.31
CA GLY A 95 -2.17 25.94 -12.02
C GLY A 95 -1.83 24.55 -11.47
N ILE A 96 -1.65 23.59 -12.39
CA ILE A 96 -1.24 22.24 -12.05
C ILE A 96 0.06 21.91 -12.77
N PHE A 97 1.00 21.31 -12.04
CA PHE A 97 2.19 20.75 -12.65
C PHE A 97 1.91 19.35 -13.16
N ARG A 98 2.37 19.09 -14.38
CA ARG A 98 2.39 17.75 -14.99
C ARG A 98 3.83 17.37 -15.31
N GLY A 99 4.24 16.22 -14.86
CA GLY A 99 5.59 15.72 -15.12
C GLY A 99 5.59 14.21 -15.34
N ILE A 100 6.71 13.69 -15.78
CA ILE A 100 6.96 12.25 -15.91
C ILE A 100 7.67 11.78 -14.65
N ALA A 101 7.27 10.65 -14.11
CA ALA A 101 7.93 10.01 -12.98
C ALA A 101 8.18 8.54 -13.27
N ASN A 102 9.29 8.03 -12.76
CA ASN A 102 9.65 6.62 -12.80
C ASN A 102 9.20 5.92 -11.50
N VAL A 103 8.73 4.71 -11.63
CA VAL A 103 8.44 3.82 -10.51
C VAL A 103 8.97 2.42 -10.80
N GLU A 104 9.65 1.83 -9.83
CA GLU A 104 10.03 0.43 -9.85
C GLU A 104 8.88 -0.41 -9.27
N LEU A 105 8.47 -1.44 -9.98
CA LEU A 105 7.37 -2.32 -9.58
C LEU A 105 7.87 -3.76 -9.47
N ILE A 106 7.51 -4.43 -8.40
CA ILE A 106 7.68 -5.89 -8.25
C ILE A 106 6.59 -6.57 -9.08
N CYS A 107 6.99 -7.58 -9.86
CA CYS A 107 6.10 -8.36 -10.70
C CYS A 107 5.71 -9.68 -10.03
N GLU A 108 4.41 -10.03 -10.09
CA GLU A 108 3.85 -11.29 -9.59
C GLU A 108 4.29 -11.62 -8.15
N ASN A 109 4.09 -10.67 -7.26
CA ASN A 109 4.46 -10.82 -5.86
C ASN A 109 3.50 -11.77 -5.14
N ARG A 110 4.00 -12.94 -4.74
CA ARG A 110 3.27 -13.96 -3.98
C ARG A 110 3.81 -14.01 -2.57
N MET A 111 2.94 -13.81 -1.60
CA MET A 111 3.35 -13.72 -0.20
C MET A 111 2.50 -14.60 0.70
N VAL A 112 3.10 -15.00 1.80
CA VAL A 112 2.41 -15.54 2.96
C VAL A 112 2.74 -14.65 4.16
N ILE A 113 1.71 -14.15 4.79
CA ILE A 113 1.80 -13.32 5.98
C ILE A 113 1.21 -14.10 7.15
N HIS A 114 2.00 -14.28 8.20
CA HIS A 114 1.53 -14.81 9.48
C HIS A 114 1.40 -13.64 10.45
N ILE A 115 0.25 -13.54 11.08
CA ILE A 115 -0.13 -12.46 11.98
C ILE A 115 -0.44 -13.10 13.33
N VAL A 116 0.23 -12.68 14.38
CA VAL A 116 -0.02 -13.12 15.76
C VAL A 116 -0.39 -11.87 16.56
N PRO A 117 -1.69 -11.53 16.60
CA PRO A 117 -2.18 -10.46 17.47
C PRO A 117 -2.22 -10.93 18.93
N ASP A 118 -2.45 -10.01 19.83
CA ASP A 118 -2.77 -10.39 21.21
C ASP A 118 -4.07 -11.20 21.27
N GLU A 119 -4.24 -12.02 22.29
CA GLU A 119 -5.34 -12.99 22.39
C GLU A 119 -6.72 -12.33 22.32
N GLU A 120 -6.86 -11.14 22.91
CA GLU A 120 -8.09 -10.35 22.91
C GLU A 120 -8.44 -9.77 21.52
N ASP A 121 -7.45 -9.51 20.68
CA ASP A 121 -7.60 -8.96 19.34
C ASP A 121 -7.76 -10.03 18.25
N PHE A 122 -7.48 -11.29 18.55
CA PHE A 122 -7.40 -12.36 17.55
C PHE A 122 -8.68 -12.47 16.72
N ASP A 123 -9.85 -12.53 17.36
CA ASP A 123 -11.12 -12.69 16.66
C ASP A 123 -11.48 -11.44 15.84
N THR A 124 -11.18 -10.25 16.36
CA THR A 124 -11.41 -8.99 15.64
C THR A 124 -10.56 -8.94 14.37
N VAL A 125 -9.26 -9.21 14.47
CA VAL A 125 -8.35 -9.22 13.31
C VAL A 125 -8.76 -10.30 12.30
N TYR A 126 -9.07 -11.51 12.78
CA TYR A 126 -9.50 -12.60 11.91
C TYR A 126 -10.77 -12.26 11.13
N GLN A 127 -11.81 -11.75 11.80
CA GLN A 127 -13.09 -11.41 11.15
C GLN A 127 -12.95 -10.21 10.20
N SER A 128 -12.18 -9.20 10.58
CA SER A 128 -11.93 -8.02 9.74
C SER A 128 -11.16 -8.36 8.46
N LEU A 129 -10.20 -9.27 8.53
CA LEU A 129 -9.50 -9.78 7.34
C LEU A 129 -10.35 -10.73 6.50
N LYS A 130 -11.29 -11.44 7.11
CA LYS A 130 -12.21 -12.32 6.38
C LYS A 130 -13.28 -11.53 5.62
N ASN A 131 -13.78 -10.46 6.22
CA ASN A 131 -14.82 -9.59 5.67
C ASN A 131 -14.39 -8.12 5.85
N PRO A 132 -13.42 -7.64 5.08
CA PRO A 132 -12.91 -6.29 5.25
C PRO A 132 -13.99 -5.25 4.87
N PRO A 133 -14.04 -4.10 5.58
CA PRO A 133 -15.01 -3.04 5.30
C PRO A 133 -14.78 -2.35 3.96
N GLN A 134 -13.59 -2.50 3.39
CA GLN A 134 -13.19 -1.96 2.09
C GLN A 134 -12.15 -2.87 1.44
N TYR A 135 -11.93 -2.71 0.13
CA TYR A 135 -10.85 -3.41 -0.56
C TYR A 135 -9.50 -3.01 0.03
N LEU A 136 -8.71 -4.02 0.40
CA LEU A 136 -7.40 -3.80 0.98
C LEU A 136 -6.36 -3.57 -0.12
N ALA A 137 -5.50 -2.59 0.09
CA ALA A 137 -4.32 -2.31 -0.71
C ALA A 137 -3.06 -2.45 0.16
N LEU A 138 -1.97 -2.87 -0.43
CA LEU A 138 -0.69 -2.98 0.24
C LEU A 138 0.38 -2.40 -0.70
N GLY A 139 1.02 -1.30 -0.30
CA GLY A 139 1.88 -0.49 -1.14
C GLY A 139 1.22 0.81 -1.53
N ARG A 140 1.14 1.12 -2.85
CA ARG A 140 0.42 2.29 -3.34
C ARG A 140 -1.10 2.05 -3.28
N TYR A 141 -1.86 3.12 -3.40
CA TYR A 141 -3.33 3.03 -3.38
C TYR A 141 -3.89 2.15 -4.52
N GLU A 142 -3.25 2.17 -5.69
CA GLU A 142 -3.58 1.36 -6.86
C GLU A 142 -3.06 -0.08 -6.80
N ASP A 143 -2.20 -0.42 -5.85
CA ASP A 143 -1.61 -1.76 -5.71
C ASP A 143 -2.59 -2.71 -5.01
N CYS A 144 -3.58 -3.18 -5.77
CA CYS A 144 -4.59 -4.10 -5.28
C CYS A 144 -3.99 -5.36 -4.66
N LEU A 145 -4.52 -5.76 -3.52
CA LEU A 145 -4.16 -6.98 -2.83
C LEU A 145 -5.25 -8.04 -3.06
N LEU A 146 -4.88 -9.13 -3.71
CA LEU A 146 -5.70 -10.33 -3.76
C LEU A 146 -5.21 -11.29 -2.67
N TYR A 147 -6.11 -11.81 -1.87
CA TYR A 147 -5.77 -12.77 -0.83
C TYR A 147 -6.85 -13.83 -0.64
N THR A 148 -6.44 -15.00 -0.15
CA THR A 148 -7.37 -16.06 0.25
C THR A 148 -7.96 -15.75 1.62
N SER A 149 -9.11 -16.31 1.94
CA SER A 149 -9.66 -16.22 3.29
C SER A 149 -8.60 -16.58 4.33
N PRO A 150 -8.47 -15.78 5.38
CA PRO A 150 -7.51 -16.06 6.43
C PRO A 150 -7.80 -17.43 7.07
N SER A 151 -6.75 -18.14 7.43
CA SER A 151 -6.90 -19.43 8.14
C SER A 151 -6.16 -19.36 9.47
N PRO A 152 -6.80 -19.79 10.59
CA PRO A 152 -6.10 -19.91 11.86
C PRO A 152 -5.07 -21.03 11.77
N ARG A 153 -3.93 -20.86 12.42
CA ARG A 153 -2.86 -21.85 12.55
C ARG A 153 -2.37 -21.88 13.99
N ASP A 154 -2.05 -23.06 14.45
CA ASP A 154 -1.41 -23.29 15.73
C ASP A 154 0.11 -23.21 15.61
#